data_e0d0c013a696d220a51122a94d3c5eec
#
_entry.id   e0d0c013a696d220a51122a94d3c5eec
#
_cell.length_a   1.000
_cell.length_b   1.000
_cell.length_c   1.000
_cell.angle_alpha   90.00
_cell.angle_beta   90.00
_cell.angle_gamma   90.00
#
_symmetry.space_group_name_H-M   'P 1'
#
loop_
_entity.id
_entity.type
_entity.pdbx_description
1 polymer ?
#
loop_
_entity_poly.entity_id
_entity_poly.type
_entity_poly.pdbx_seq_one_letter_code
_entity_poly.pdbx_strand_id
1 'polypeptide(L)'
;MDVISNNIANANTTRTEQGGAYHRRYVVFEPRVKNDGPFQSFLKKAANKLEAGDGVRATRIESDNTQGPLVYDPGHPDANADGYVERPNINVVAEMVDMITASRAYEANTTTINAAKSMVTKALEMGK
;
A
#
# COMPACT_ATOMS: atom_id res chain seq x y z
N MET A 1 2.88 -4.19 2.53
CA MET A 1 2.64 -5.18 3.59
C MET A 1 2.74 -4.53 4.96
N ASP A 2 3.78 -3.79 5.29
CA ASP A 2 3.97 -3.17 6.62
C ASP A 2 2.82 -2.23 7.02
N VAL A 3 2.30 -1.44 6.08
CA VAL A 3 1.14 -0.57 6.34
C VAL A 3 -0.11 -1.36 6.69
N ILE A 4 -0.39 -2.45 5.95
CA ILE A 4 -1.53 -3.33 6.20
C ILE A 4 -1.38 -4.02 7.58
N SER A 5 -0.17 -4.51 7.88
CA SER A 5 0.14 -5.12 9.18
C SER A 5 -0.09 -4.13 10.34
N ASN A 6 0.36 -2.88 10.17
CA ASN A 6 0.12 -1.82 11.16
C ASN A 6 -1.37 -1.51 11.34
N ASN A 7 -2.15 -1.48 10.25
CA ASN A 7 -3.60 -1.28 10.32
C ASN A 7 -4.27 -2.40 11.10
N ILE A 8 -3.92 -3.67 10.82
CA ILE A 8 -4.48 -4.83 11.53
C ILE A 8 -4.10 -4.79 13.02
N ALA A 9 -2.82 -4.53 13.32
CA ALA A 9 -2.34 -4.47 14.71
C ALA A 9 -3.04 -3.38 15.53
N ASN A 10 -3.41 -2.26 14.90
CA ASN A 10 -4.04 -1.12 15.54
C ASN A 10 -5.56 -1.03 15.32
N ALA A 11 -6.20 -2.09 14.81
CA ALA A 11 -7.63 -2.09 14.52
C ALA A 11 -8.52 -1.88 15.76
N ASN A 12 -7.99 -2.10 16.96
CA ASN A 12 -8.69 -1.89 18.22
C ASN A 12 -8.07 -0.78 19.09
N THR A 13 -7.12 -0.02 18.57
CA THR A 13 -6.41 1.02 19.31
C THR A 13 -7.26 2.29 19.41
N THR A 14 -7.84 2.54 20.55
CA THR A 14 -8.73 3.69 20.82
C THR A 14 -7.97 4.96 21.18
N ARG A 15 -6.69 4.83 21.61
CA ARG A 15 -5.85 5.96 21.97
C ARG A 15 -4.44 5.81 21.43
N THR A 16 -3.98 6.80 20.68
CA THR A 16 -2.62 6.93 20.18
C THR A 16 -1.82 7.95 20.98
N GLU A 17 -0.50 7.99 20.81
CA GLU A 17 0.37 9.01 21.42
C GLU A 17 -0.02 10.44 21.02
N GLN A 18 -0.61 10.61 19.85
CA GLN A 18 -1.08 11.91 19.32
C GLN A 18 -2.48 12.28 19.84
N GLY A 19 -3.13 11.38 20.58
CA GLY A 19 -4.51 11.48 21.05
C GLY A 19 -5.51 10.95 20.02
N GLY A 20 -6.64 10.42 20.52
CA GLY A 20 -7.71 9.87 19.66
C GLY A 20 -7.42 8.46 19.13
N ALA A 21 -8.41 7.90 18.43
CA ALA A 21 -8.34 6.57 17.83
C ALA A 21 -7.29 6.49 16.70
N TYR A 22 -6.79 5.30 16.45
CA TYR A 22 -5.86 5.10 15.34
C TYR A 22 -6.57 5.31 14.00
N HIS A 23 -5.94 6.05 13.09
CA HIS A 23 -6.43 6.29 11.74
C HIS A 23 -5.80 5.30 10.75
N ARG A 24 -6.62 4.72 9.88
CA ARG A 24 -6.17 3.82 8.81
C ARG A 24 -5.12 4.50 7.96
N ARG A 25 -4.01 3.81 7.69
CA ARG A 25 -2.96 4.29 6.78
C ARG A 25 -3.05 3.59 5.45
N TYR A 26 -2.79 4.30 4.38
CA TYR A 26 -2.73 3.74 3.04
C TYR A 26 -1.58 4.31 2.23
N VAL A 27 -1.13 3.56 1.23
CA VAL A 27 -0.01 3.95 0.37
C VAL A 27 -0.56 4.63 -0.87
N VAL A 28 -0.04 5.81 -1.18
CA VAL A 28 -0.35 6.53 -2.41
C VAL A 28 0.65 6.11 -3.48
N PHE A 29 0.11 5.62 -4.61
CA PHE A 29 0.90 5.24 -5.77
C PHE A 29 0.76 6.29 -6.86
N GLU A 30 1.87 6.63 -7.48
CA GLU A 30 1.91 7.50 -8.65
C GLU A 30 2.61 6.80 -9.80
N PRO A 31 2.18 7.04 -11.06
CA PRO A 31 2.89 6.53 -12.21
C PRO A 31 4.29 7.15 -12.26
N ARG A 32 5.28 6.36 -12.65
CA ARG A 32 6.60 6.89 -12.96
C ARG A 32 6.50 7.63 -14.29
N VAL A 33 6.65 8.95 -14.24
CA VAL A 33 6.78 9.79 -15.42
C VAL A 33 8.26 10.05 -15.62
N LYS A 34 8.83 9.63 -16.75
CA LYS A 34 10.13 10.14 -17.18
C LYS A 34 9.97 11.62 -17.47
N ASN A 35 10.73 12.46 -16.79
CA ASN A 35 10.90 13.86 -17.17
C ASN A 35 11.75 13.91 -18.46
N ASP A 36 11.14 13.52 -19.56
CA ASP A 36 11.69 13.80 -20.87
C ASP A 36 11.63 15.31 -21.08
N GLY A 37 12.76 15.91 -21.44
CA GLY A 37 12.80 17.34 -21.74
C GLY A 37 11.72 17.71 -22.77
N PRO A 38 11.31 18.99 -22.82
CA PRO A 38 10.17 19.45 -23.63
C PRO A 38 10.25 19.03 -25.11
N PHE A 39 11.43 18.96 -25.68
CA PHE A 39 11.66 18.53 -27.06
C PHE A 39 11.41 17.02 -27.27
N GLN A 40 11.85 16.18 -26.33
CA GLN A 40 11.65 14.74 -26.42
C GLN A 40 10.18 14.35 -26.28
N SER A 41 9.42 15.08 -25.45
CA SER A 41 7.98 14.86 -25.30
C SER A 41 7.21 15.20 -26.60
N PHE A 42 7.65 16.21 -27.34
CA PHE A 42 7.08 16.57 -28.66
C PHE A 42 7.39 15.49 -29.71
N LEU A 43 8.62 14.98 -29.76
CA LEU A 43 8.98 13.90 -30.68
C LEU A 43 8.22 12.60 -30.42
N LYS A 44 8.02 12.25 -29.15
CA LYS A 44 7.24 11.07 -28.75
C LYS A 44 5.77 11.19 -29.12
N LYS A 45 5.17 12.37 -28.93
CA LYS A 45 3.80 12.68 -29.33
C LYS A 45 3.63 12.59 -30.86
N ALA A 46 4.60 13.10 -31.62
CA ALA A 46 4.58 13.05 -33.09
C ALA A 46 4.78 11.63 -33.63
N ALA A 47 5.53 10.78 -32.92
CA ALA A 47 5.78 9.40 -33.31
C ALA A 47 4.63 8.44 -32.93
N ASN A 48 3.57 8.91 -32.29
CA ASN A 48 2.41 8.12 -31.83
C ASN A 48 2.81 6.84 -31.06
N LYS A 49 3.95 6.89 -30.35
CA LYS A 49 4.51 5.76 -29.65
C LYS A 49 3.76 5.60 -28.33
N LEU A 50 2.92 4.57 -28.24
CA LEU A 50 2.35 4.11 -26.97
C LEU A 50 3.51 3.69 -26.07
N GLU A 51 3.90 4.55 -25.15
CA GLU A 51 4.86 4.15 -24.11
C GLU A 51 4.17 3.17 -23.17
N ALA A 52 4.70 1.96 -23.11
CA ALA A 52 4.43 1.08 -22.00
C ALA A 52 4.88 1.84 -20.74
N GLY A 53 3.95 2.12 -19.83
CA GLY A 53 4.23 2.92 -18.65
C GLY A 53 5.42 2.35 -17.87
N ASP A 54 6.28 3.22 -17.36
CA ASP A 54 7.46 2.86 -16.54
C ASP A 54 7.09 2.26 -15.16
N GLY A 55 5.81 1.83 -15.00
CA GLY A 55 5.29 1.29 -13.76
C GLY A 55 4.82 2.37 -12.78
N VAL A 56 4.59 1.96 -11.54
CA VAL A 56 4.15 2.82 -10.44
C VAL A 56 5.20 2.85 -9.33
N ARG A 57 5.21 3.93 -8.56
CA ARG A 57 6.00 4.05 -7.34
C ARG A 57 5.12 4.44 -6.18
N ALA A 58 5.45 3.95 -5.00
CA ALA A 58 4.89 4.46 -3.76
C ALA A 58 5.56 5.80 -3.46
N THR A 59 4.76 6.87 -3.37
CA THR A 59 5.27 8.23 -3.12
C THR A 59 5.16 8.64 -1.67
N ARG A 60 4.06 8.27 -1.01
CA ARG A 60 3.81 8.63 0.38
C ARG A 60 2.83 7.66 1.04
N ILE A 61 2.80 7.70 2.35
CA ILE A 61 1.80 7.04 3.19
C ILE A 61 0.92 8.14 3.77
N GLU A 62 -0.37 8.03 3.57
CA GLU A 62 -1.36 8.96 4.11
C GLU A 62 -2.23 8.27 5.16
N SER A 63 -2.79 9.07 6.06
CA SER A 63 -3.78 8.63 7.04
C SER A 63 -5.17 9.01 6.57
N ASP A 64 -6.11 8.09 6.71
CA ASP A 64 -7.53 8.36 6.48
C ASP A 64 -8.12 9.03 7.72
N ASN A 65 -8.46 10.31 7.60
CA ASN A 65 -9.02 11.09 8.70
C ASN A 65 -10.54 10.91 8.86
N THR A 66 -11.12 9.93 8.19
CA THR A 66 -12.55 9.62 8.35
C THR A 66 -12.79 9.12 9.76
N GLN A 67 -13.75 9.72 10.44
CA GLN A 67 -14.13 9.34 11.79
C GLN A 67 -14.60 7.88 11.82
N GLY A 68 -14.12 7.13 12.79
CA GLY A 68 -14.52 5.75 13.02
C GLY A 68 -15.88 5.59 13.70
N PRO A 69 -16.37 4.38 13.84
CA PRO A 69 -17.62 4.10 14.51
C PRO A 69 -17.54 4.43 16.00
N LEU A 70 -18.57 5.11 16.51
CA LEU A 70 -18.75 5.37 17.93
C LEU A 70 -19.45 4.18 18.57
N VAL A 71 -18.86 3.61 19.60
CA VAL A 71 -19.41 2.50 20.37
C VAL A 71 -19.71 2.98 21.79
N TYR A 72 -20.93 2.71 22.26
CA TYR A 72 -21.32 3.06 23.62
C TYR A 72 -20.71 2.07 24.61
N ASP A 73 -19.73 2.54 25.38
CA ASP A 73 -19.05 1.78 26.43
C ASP A 73 -18.60 2.74 27.55
N PRO A 74 -19.47 3.05 28.50
CA PRO A 74 -19.16 4.01 29.58
C PRO A 74 -18.11 3.48 30.57
N GLY A 75 -17.80 2.18 30.54
CA GLY A 75 -16.73 1.59 31.39
C GLY A 75 -15.34 1.70 30.80
N HIS A 76 -15.24 2.13 29.56
CA HIS A 76 -13.95 2.23 28.88
C HIS A 76 -13.17 3.49 29.32
N PRO A 77 -11.84 3.38 29.56
CA PRO A 77 -11.03 4.52 30.04
C PRO A 77 -10.95 5.69 29.03
N ASP A 78 -11.18 5.42 27.74
CA ASP A 78 -11.15 6.44 26.67
C ASP A 78 -12.58 6.89 26.27
N ALA A 79 -13.61 6.59 27.07
CA ALA A 79 -14.97 7.06 26.84
C ALA A 79 -15.06 8.58 26.99
N ASN A 80 -15.83 9.22 26.11
CA ASN A 80 -16.13 10.64 26.23
C ASN A 80 -17.18 10.89 27.36
N ALA A 81 -17.53 12.16 27.58
CA ALA A 81 -18.50 12.53 28.61
C ALA A 81 -19.89 11.88 28.44
N ASP A 82 -20.22 11.49 27.22
CA ASP A 82 -21.50 10.83 26.85
C ASP A 82 -21.42 9.29 26.89
N GLY A 83 -20.25 8.73 27.26
CA GLY A 83 -20.02 7.29 27.35
C GLY A 83 -19.75 6.60 26.01
N TYR A 84 -19.37 7.34 24.99
CA TYR A 84 -18.99 6.78 23.68
C TYR A 84 -17.48 6.72 23.51
N VAL A 85 -17.01 5.64 22.89
CA VAL A 85 -15.62 5.42 22.47
C VAL A 85 -15.54 5.41 20.96
N GLU A 86 -14.64 6.21 20.41
CA GLU A 86 -14.34 6.17 18.98
C GLU A 86 -13.39 5.00 18.70
N ARG A 87 -13.76 4.14 17.75
CA ARG A 87 -12.90 3.05 17.27
C ARG A 87 -12.29 3.39 15.93
N PRO A 88 -11.14 2.80 15.59
CA PRO A 88 -10.53 2.96 14.27
C PRO A 88 -11.48 2.57 13.15
N ASN A 89 -11.50 3.35 12.05
CA ASN A 89 -12.24 3.02 10.84
C ASN A 89 -11.45 1.98 9.99
N ILE A 90 -11.28 0.77 10.55
CA ILE A 90 -10.52 -0.30 9.92
C ILE A 90 -11.40 -1.55 9.79
N ASN A 91 -11.54 -2.02 8.57
CA ASN A 91 -12.14 -3.32 8.30
C ASN A 91 -11.06 -4.40 8.29
N VAL A 92 -10.90 -5.11 9.39
CA VAL A 92 -9.86 -6.15 9.55
C VAL A 92 -9.94 -7.22 8.46
N VAL A 93 -11.15 -7.60 8.04
CA VAL A 93 -11.33 -8.62 6.99
C VAL A 93 -10.79 -8.10 5.65
N ALA A 94 -11.08 -6.85 5.30
CA ALA A 94 -10.55 -6.25 4.08
C ALA A 94 -9.01 -6.15 4.13
N GLU A 95 -8.44 -5.69 5.24
CA GLU A 95 -6.99 -5.63 5.41
C GLU A 95 -6.32 -7.02 5.32
N MET A 96 -6.96 -8.07 5.86
CA MET A 96 -6.46 -9.44 5.73
C MET A 96 -6.48 -9.93 4.28
N VAL A 97 -7.52 -9.62 3.51
CA VAL A 97 -7.57 -9.95 2.08
C VAL A 97 -6.49 -9.21 1.31
N ASP A 98 -6.29 -7.93 1.61
CA ASP A 98 -5.23 -7.11 1.01
C ASP A 98 -3.84 -7.67 1.35
N MET A 99 -3.64 -8.15 2.58
CA MET A 99 -2.38 -8.79 2.99
C MET A 99 -2.12 -10.09 2.22
N ILE A 100 -3.13 -10.94 2.07
CA ILE A 100 -3.02 -12.20 1.31
C ILE A 100 -2.69 -11.89 -0.16
N THR A 101 -3.37 -10.91 -0.75
CA THR A 101 -3.14 -10.48 -2.13
C THR A 101 -1.72 -9.94 -2.32
N ALA A 102 -1.25 -9.10 -1.41
CA ALA A 102 0.11 -8.56 -1.43
C ALA A 102 1.17 -9.66 -1.26
N SER A 103 0.94 -10.63 -0.37
CA SER A 103 1.84 -11.77 -0.18
C SER A 103 1.93 -12.62 -1.44
N ARG A 104 0.81 -12.94 -2.07
CA ARG A 104 0.78 -13.71 -3.32
C ARG A 104 1.47 -12.97 -4.47
N ALA A 105 1.27 -11.65 -4.57
CA ALA A 105 1.96 -10.85 -5.57
C ALA A 105 3.49 -10.85 -5.36
N TYR A 106 3.93 -10.78 -4.11
CA TYR A 106 5.35 -10.87 -3.76
C TYR A 106 5.94 -12.24 -4.12
N GLU A 107 5.25 -13.33 -3.78
CA GLU A 107 5.66 -14.70 -4.10
C GLU A 107 5.76 -14.91 -5.62
N ALA A 108 4.77 -14.44 -6.38
CA ALA A 108 4.77 -14.51 -7.84
C ALA A 108 5.97 -13.77 -8.44
N ASN A 109 6.24 -12.55 -7.97
CA ASN A 109 7.38 -11.76 -8.42
C ASN A 109 8.72 -12.45 -8.10
N THR A 110 8.85 -13.00 -6.89
CA THR A 110 10.05 -13.73 -6.47
C THR A 110 10.27 -14.97 -7.34
N THR A 111 9.21 -15.71 -7.63
CA THR A 111 9.25 -16.90 -8.51
C THR A 111 9.67 -16.50 -9.93
N THR A 112 9.12 -15.40 -10.46
CA THR A 112 9.49 -14.88 -11.78
C THR A 112 10.98 -14.51 -11.86
N ILE A 113 11.50 -13.83 -10.82
CA ILE A 113 12.92 -13.46 -10.75
C ILE A 113 13.80 -14.73 -10.71
N ASN A 114 13.43 -15.72 -9.91
CA ASN A 114 14.16 -16.97 -9.82
C ASN A 114 14.15 -17.75 -11.14
N ALA A 115 13.01 -17.77 -11.85
CA ALA A 115 12.90 -18.38 -13.18
C ALA A 115 13.80 -17.64 -14.19
N ALA A 116 13.78 -16.32 -14.20
CA ALA A 116 14.66 -15.53 -15.07
C ALA A 116 16.15 -15.77 -14.78
N LYS A 117 16.53 -15.83 -13.49
CA LYS A 117 17.89 -16.16 -13.08
C LYS A 117 18.30 -17.56 -13.56
N SER A 118 17.42 -18.55 -13.42
CA SER A 118 17.68 -19.91 -13.88
C SER A 118 17.86 -19.99 -15.41
N MET A 119 17.04 -19.25 -16.16
CA MET A 119 17.17 -19.17 -17.63
C MET A 119 18.51 -18.58 -18.04
N VAL A 120 18.95 -17.50 -17.40
CA VAL A 120 20.26 -16.86 -17.68
C VAL A 120 21.40 -17.83 -17.36
N THR A 121 21.33 -18.53 -16.22
CA THR A 121 22.36 -19.51 -15.84
C THR A 121 22.45 -20.64 -16.87
N LYS A 122 21.32 -21.18 -17.31
CA LYS A 122 21.27 -22.21 -18.34
C LYS A 122 21.79 -21.72 -19.69
N ALA A 123 21.48 -20.50 -20.08
CA ALA A 123 22.02 -19.91 -21.32
C ALA A 123 23.55 -19.78 -21.27
N LEU A 124 24.11 -19.41 -20.12
CA LEU A 124 25.56 -19.36 -19.93
C LEU A 124 26.23 -20.75 -19.95
N GLU A 125 25.56 -21.78 -19.43
CA GLU A 125 26.04 -23.16 -19.47
C GLU A 125 26.05 -23.73 -20.90
N MET A 126 25.09 -23.33 -21.75
CA MET A 126 25.02 -23.76 -23.15
C MET A 126 26.03 -23.03 -24.05
N GLY A 127 26.59 -21.90 -23.59
CA GLY A 127 27.60 -21.12 -24.34
C GLY A 127 29.05 -21.54 -24.08
N LYS A 128 29.26 -22.55 -23.27
CA LYS A 128 30.57 -23.22 -23.07
C LYS A 128 30.60 -24.50 -23.88
#